data_42f5ffa070820818be0750d75b4c7da9
#
_entry.id   42f5ffa070820818be0750d75b4c7da9
#
_cell.length_a   1.000
_cell.length_b   1.000
_cell.length_c   1.000
_cell.angle_alpha   90.00
_cell.angle_beta   90.00
_cell.angle_gamma   90.00
#
_symmetry.space_group_name_H-M   'P 1'
#
loop_
_entity.id
_entity.type
_entity.pdbx_description
1 polymer ?
#
loop_
_entity_poly.entity_id
_entity_poly.type
_entity_poly.pdbx_seq_one_letter_code
_entity_poly.pdbx_strand_id
1 'polypeptide(L)'
;MPFKLFDYQQRLVDEARQKLAEGNQGVLIVSPPGSGKSVIIAEIARLTVAKGGQVMFFVHRQELVNQITQSFQKQDVDLMHCTIMTVGKIVNRLGKLPKPNLIICDESQHSRAKSYLKIFDYYKDIPRLGFTGSPWRMNGKGFDDIYSAMVEGQNVTWLIQHHHLAPYKYYSIKLVDDSKLKKSSTGDYTNNSIDDAIGKTIFGDVVKTYREKVPGQQAIVYAHDIEHSQATAAAFCAAGIKAVHADAKTPKTKRDQIMRDFKSGSIKVLCNVDLISEGFDVPDCSVVIMLRPTESLVLDIQQSMRCMRYKPNKVATIIDHVANYTRFGLPDTPRQWSLEGRPKKKRQNSTKSIPVKTCPNCFAVVPTQCRVCPQCGNEIKYDADGMEIDETASIEKVGEFKLTTDYSKIQTARKKPEDAQSYKELLEIAKARGYKAGWAYVQAKRLKMVN
;
A
#
# COMPACT_ATOMS: atom_id res chain seq x y z
N MET A 1 16.82 11.29 18.45
CA MET A 1 17.75 11.51 17.33
C MET A 1 16.95 11.56 16.04
N PRO A 2 17.28 12.47 15.12
CA PRO A 2 16.67 12.52 13.80
C PRO A 2 16.79 11.19 13.06
N PHE A 3 15.86 10.93 12.14
CA PHE A 3 15.97 9.78 11.24
C PHE A 3 17.21 9.91 10.36
N LYS A 4 18.00 8.86 10.25
CA LYS A 4 19.00 8.78 9.20
C LYS A 4 18.31 8.25 7.93
N LEU A 5 18.27 9.07 6.89
CA LEU A 5 17.68 8.66 5.63
C LEU A 5 18.52 7.55 4.99
N PHE A 6 17.83 6.60 4.33
CA PHE A 6 18.47 5.69 3.42
C PHE A 6 18.85 6.42 2.12
N ASP A 7 19.83 5.91 1.39
CA ASP A 7 20.33 6.56 0.15
C ASP A 7 19.21 6.85 -0.85
N TYR A 8 18.26 5.92 -1.01
CA TYR A 8 17.13 6.13 -1.92
C TYR A 8 16.14 7.20 -1.43
N GLN A 9 16.01 7.39 -0.12
CA GLN A 9 15.17 8.45 0.46
C GLN A 9 15.85 9.80 0.27
N GLN A 10 17.16 9.86 0.51
CA GLN A 10 17.95 11.09 0.27
C GLN A 10 17.89 11.49 -1.20
N ARG A 11 18.03 10.54 -2.13
CA ARG A 11 17.87 10.79 -3.56
C ARG A 11 16.51 11.42 -3.88
N LEU A 12 15.41 10.91 -3.31
CA LEU A 12 14.08 11.49 -3.55
C LEU A 12 13.94 12.91 -3.00
N VAL A 13 14.55 13.21 -1.85
CA VAL A 13 14.61 14.58 -1.29
C VAL A 13 15.35 15.51 -2.27
N ASP A 14 16.51 15.08 -2.77
CA ASP A 14 17.35 15.90 -3.61
C ASP A 14 16.73 16.10 -5.00
N GLU A 15 16.18 15.05 -5.63
CA GLU A 15 15.47 15.15 -6.90
C GLU A 15 14.23 16.06 -6.81
N ALA A 16 13.43 15.92 -5.73
CA ALA A 16 12.25 16.78 -5.53
C ALA A 16 12.65 18.26 -5.40
N ARG A 17 13.74 18.55 -4.66
CA ARG A 17 14.27 19.91 -4.50
C ARG A 17 14.81 20.44 -5.82
N GLN A 18 15.52 19.62 -6.58
CA GLN A 18 16.03 19.99 -7.89
C GLN A 18 14.87 20.34 -8.84
N LYS A 19 13.80 19.51 -8.89
CA LYS A 19 12.63 19.79 -9.73
C LYS A 19 11.95 21.12 -9.36
N LEU A 20 11.86 21.45 -8.07
CA LEU A 20 11.35 22.76 -7.64
C LEU A 20 12.29 23.89 -8.05
N ALA A 21 13.60 23.72 -7.95
CA ALA A 21 14.61 24.71 -8.38
C ALA A 21 14.62 24.94 -9.91
N GLU A 22 14.23 23.93 -10.69
CA GLU A 22 14.01 24.02 -12.15
C GLU A 22 12.75 24.83 -12.52
N GLY A 23 12.01 25.37 -11.53
CA GLY A 23 10.82 26.22 -11.74
C GLY A 23 9.49 25.44 -11.76
N ASN A 24 9.49 24.14 -11.48
CA ASN A 24 8.24 23.38 -11.37
C ASN A 24 7.43 23.82 -10.15
N GLN A 25 6.21 24.28 -10.37
CA GLN A 25 5.29 24.71 -9.30
C GLN A 25 4.73 23.53 -8.49
N GLY A 26 4.62 22.37 -9.09
CA GLY A 26 4.11 21.16 -8.45
C GLY A 26 4.95 19.93 -8.83
N VAL A 27 5.45 19.20 -7.83
CA VAL A 27 6.19 17.95 -8.04
C VAL A 27 5.48 16.82 -7.30
N LEU A 28 5.17 15.73 -8.01
CA LEU A 28 4.56 14.54 -7.45
C LEU A 28 5.63 13.48 -7.18
N ILE A 29 5.78 13.09 -5.93
CA ILE A 29 6.67 11.99 -5.52
C ILE A 29 5.84 10.71 -5.43
N VAL A 30 6.17 9.74 -6.28
CA VAL A 30 5.51 8.44 -6.34
C VAL A 30 6.39 7.41 -5.67
N SER A 31 5.93 6.84 -4.56
CA SER A 31 6.69 5.83 -3.82
C SER A 31 5.76 4.81 -3.16
N PRO A 32 6.03 3.51 -3.24
CA PRO A 32 5.14 2.47 -2.73
C PRO A 32 4.74 2.66 -1.26
N PRO A 33 3.59 2.11 -0.81
CA PRO A 33 3.27 2.01 0.61
C PRO A 33 4.40 1.30 1.38
N GLY A 34 4.75 1.81 2.55
CA GLY A 34 5.83 1.24 3.38
C GLY A 34 7.25 1.68 3.01
N SER A 35 7.46 2.47 1.96
CA SER A 35 8.78 2.98 1.55
C SER A 35 9.33 4.11 2.43
N GLY A 36 8.62 4.54 3.47
CA GLY A 36 9.08 5.60 4.38
C GLY A 36 8.78 7.02 3.90
N LYS A 37 7.71 7.23 3.14
CA LYS A 37 7.27 8.57 2.68
C LYS A 37 7.25 9.62 3.80
N SER A 38 6.76 9.26 5.01
CA SER A 38 6.70 10.20 6.13
C SER A 38 8.06 10.71 6.60
N VAL A 39 9.13 9.90 6.44
CA VAL A 39 10.51 10.29 6.76
C VAL A 39 11.01 11.30 5.73
N ILE A 40 10.74 11.06 4.44
CA ILE A 40 11.08 11.97 3.33
C ILE A 40 10.36 13.32 3.51
N ILE A 41 9.06 13.28 3.82
CA ILE A 41 8.25 14.48 4.09
C ILE A 41 8.83 15.27 5.26
N ALA A 42 9.18 14.60 6.37
CA ALA A 42 9.74 15.25 7.55
C ALA A 42 11.10 15.89 7.26
N GLU A 43 11.95 15.25 6.46
CA GLU A 43 13.25 15.81 6.08
C GLU A 43 13.11 17.03 5.19
N ILE A 44 12.22 16.99 4.20
CA ILE A 44 11.95 18.16 3.33
C ILE A 44 11.40 19.33 4.18
N ALA A 45 10.49 19.05 5.12
CA ALA A 45 9.99 20.08 6.04
C ALA A 45 11.12 20.65 6.89
N ARG A 46 11.99 19.80 7.47
CA ARG A 46 13.16 20.25 8.24
C ARG A 46 14.09 21.16 7.44
N LEU A 47 14.40 20.77 6.20
CA LEU A 47 15.27 21.56 5.32
C LEU A 47 14.64 22.90 4.91
N THR A 48 13.31 22.95 4.79
CA THR A 48 12.57 24.17 4.48
C THR A 48 12.57 25.13 5.67
N VAL A 49 12.25 24.62 6.85
CA VAL A 49 12.19 25.37 8.11
C VAL A 49 13.60 25.87 8.51
N ALA A 50 14.63 25.06 8.35
CA ALA A 50 16.02 25.46 8.62
C ALA A 50 16.51 26.66 7.78
N LYS A 51 15.82 26.96 6.67
CA LYS A 51 16.06 28.14 5.85
C LYS A 51 15.10 29.31 6.19
N GLY A 52 14.38 29.24 7.30
CA GLY A 52 13.39 30.23 7.72
C GLY A 52 12.05 30.15 6.99
N GLY A 53 11.80 29.07 6.23
CA GLY A 53 10.55 28.89 5.48
C GLY A 53 9.40 28.36 6.35
N GLN A 54 8.16 28.69 5.95
CA GLN A 54 6.92 28.17 6.52
C GLN A 54 6.44 26.96 5.71
N VAL A 55 6.12 25.86 6.36
CA VAL A 55 5.62 24.63 5.74
C VAL A 55 4.12 24.46 6.05
N MET A 56 3.32 24.21 5.01
CA MET A 56 1.94 23.79 5.16
C MET A 56 1.80 22.34 4.74
N PHE A 57 1.49 21.47 5.69
CA PHE A 57 1.18 20.07 5.45
C PHE A 57 -0.32 19.80 5.64
N PHE A 58 -0.94 19.10 4.71
CA PHE A 58 -2.31 18.65 4.89
C PHE A 58 -2.60 17.28 4.28
N VAL A 59 -3.61 16.66 4.83
CA VAL A 59 -4.12 15.35 4.45
C VAL A 59 -5.60 15.24 4.86
N HIS A 60 -6.33 14.25 4.37
CA HIS A 60 -7.78 14.19 4.61
C HIS A 60 -8.17 13.59 5.98
N ARG A 61 -7.30 12.84 6.68
CA ARG A 61 -7.59 12.18 7.97
C ARG A 61 -6.77 12.73 9.13
N GLN A 62 -7.42 12.86 10.31
CA GLN A 62 -6.77 13.37 11.51
C GLN A 62 -5.69 12.42 12.04
N GLU A 63 -5.85 11.11 11.86
CA GLU A 63 -4.87 10.10 12.25
C GLU A 63 -3.52 10.32 11.53
N LEU A 64 -3.56 10.65 10.24
CA LEU A 64 -2.37 10.97 9.44
C LEU A 64 -1.72 12.29 9.87
N VAL A 65 -2.53 13.29 10.27
CA VAL A 65 -2.02 14.54 10.86
C VAL A 65 -1.20 14.23 12.12
N ASN A 66 -1.72 13.38 13.00
CA ASN A 66 -1.02 13.01 14.23
C ASN A 66 0.30 12.25 13.95
N GLN A 67 0.28 11.33 12.97
CA GLN A 67 1.47 10.57 12.58
C GLN A 67 2.56 11.45 12.00
N ILE A 68 2.21 12.36 11.10
CA ILE A 68 3.22 13.24 10.49
C ILE A 68 3.77 14.23 11.51
N THR A 69 2.93 14.71 12.46
CA THR A 69 3.40 15.56 13.57
C THR A 69 4.47 14.82 14.39
N GLN A 70 4.25 13.55 14.72
CA GLN A 70 5.26 12.74 15.41
C GLN A 70 6.53 12.54 14.55
N SER A 71 6.38 12.36 13.24
CA SER A 71 7.52 12.25 12.33
C SER A 71 8.32 13.55 12.25
N PHE A 72 7.64 14.70 12.24
CA PHE A 72 8.29 16.01 12.28
C PHE A 72 9.07 16.22 13.59
N GLN A 73 8.44 15.89 14.74
CA GLN A 73 9.10 15.94 16.05
C GLN A 73 10.35 15.06 16.11
N LYS A 74 10.26 13.81 15.59
CA LYS A 74 11.40 12.91 15.51
C LYS A 74 12.51 13.38 14.60
N GLN A 75 12.20 14.20 13.58
CA GLN A 75 13.15 14.78 12.62
C GLN A 75 13.65 16.16 13.07
N ASP A 76 13.35 16.57 14.31
CA ASP A 76 13.73 17.88 14.87
C ASP A 76 13.24 19.06 14.00
N VAL A 77 12.03 18.94 13.40
CA VAL A 77 11.39 20.05 12.69
C VAL A 77 10.79 21.02 13.70
N ASP A 78 11.13 22.31 13.57
CA ASP A 78 10.48 23.33 14.38
C ASP A 78 9.01 23.51 13.97
N LEU A 79 8.10 23.01 14.80
CA LEU A 79 6.67 23.02 14.55
C LEU A 79 6.04 24.43 14.57
N MET A 80 6.72 25.42 15.14
CA MET A 80 6.27 26.83 15.11
C MET A 80 6.20 27.38 13.69
N HIS A 81 7.00 26.82 12.78
CA HIS A 81 7.03 27.16 11.36
C HIS A 81 6.21 26.18 10.50
N CYS A 82 5.32 25.39 11.13
CA CYS A 82 4.54 24.37 10.42
C CYS A 82 3.04 24.49 10.69
N THR A 83 2.25 24.59 9.63
CA THR A 83 0.81 24.40 9.67
C THR A 83 0.49 22.94 9.29
N ILE A 84 0.08 22.13 10.26
CA ILE A 84 -0.19 20.68 10.07
C ILE A 84 -1.65 20.41 10.41
N MET A 85 -2.51 20.21 9.40
CA MET A 85 -3.96 20.09 9.61
C MET A 85 -4.60 19.14 8.59
N THR A 86 -5.87 18.79 8.84
CA THR A 86 -6.68 18.17 7.80
C THR A 86 -7.09 19.20 6.74
N VAL A 87 -7.27 18.75 5.50
CA VAL A 87 -7.68 19.61 4.37
C VAL A 87 -8.90 20.46 4.68
N GLY A 88 -9.92 19.90 5.35
CA GLY A 88 -11.12 20.67 5.74
C GLY A 88 -10.81 21.81 6.71
N LYS A 89 -9.92 21.58 7.68
CA LYS A 89 -9.50 22.63 8.62
C LYS A 89 -8.72 23.75 7.94
N ILE A 90 -7.88 23.43 6.94
CA ILE A 90 -7.16 24.44 6.13
C ILE A 90 -8.16 25.28 5.34
N VAL A 91 -9.08 24.62 4.59
CA VAL A 91 -10.09 25.34 3.77
C VAL A 91 -10.89 26.34 4.60
N ASN A 92 -11.28 25.96 5.82
CA ASN A 92 -12.07 26.85 6.70
C ASN A 92 -11.24 28.00 7.33
N ARG A 93 -9.93 28.00 7.16
CA ARG A 93 -9.01 28.99 7.72
C ARG A 93 -8.16 29.71 6.68
N LEU A 94 -8.49 29.56 5.39
CA LEU A 94 -7.81 30.31 4.33
C LEU A 94 -7.84 31.82 4.64
N GLY A 95 -6.73 32.49 4.44
CA GLY A 95 -6.56 33.91 4.80
C GLY A 95 -6.25 34.19 6.27
N LYS A 96 -6.36 33.20 7.17
CA LYS A 96 -6.05 33.33 8.61
C LYS A 96 -4.80 32.53 9.03
N LEU A 97 -4.25 31.72 8.14
CA LEU A 97 -3.06 30.92 8.39
C LEU A 97 -1.80 31.64 7.90
N PRO A 98 -0.63 31.40 8.50
CA PRO A 98 0.64 31.88 7.97
C PRO A 98 0.80 31.48 6.50
N LYS A 99 1.28 32.40 5.66
CA LYS A 99 1.54 32.11 4.26
C LYS A 99 2.70 31.11 4.16
N PRO A 100 2.49 29.93 3.54
CA PRO A 100 3.55 28.94 3.43
C PRO A 100 4.58 29.34 2.36
N ASN A 101 5.81 28.84 2.51
CA ASN A 101 6.83 28.83 1.46
C ASN A 101 6.81 27.50 0.68
N LEU A 102 6.27 26.45 1.31
CA LEU A 102 6.13 25.14 0.69
C LEU A 102 4.83 24.47 1.17
N ILE A 103 4.08 23.92 0.24
CA ILE A 103 2.92 23.07 0.52
C ILE A 103 3.33 21.63 0.33
N ILE A 104 3.01 20.77 1.29
CA ILE A 104 3.19 19.32 1.22
C ILE A 104 1.83 18.64 1.40
N CYS A 105 1.47 17.77 0.46
CA CYS A 105 0.22 17.03 0.44
C CYS A 105 0.52 15.53 0.41
N ASP A 106 0.17 14.80 1.45
CA ASP A 106 0.23 13.33 1.42
C ASP A 106 -1.09 12.75 0.88
N GLU A 107 -1.05 11.50 0.42
CA GLU A 107 -2.14 10.81 -0.27
C GLU A 107 -2.70 11.64 -1.44
N SER A 108 -1.79 12.09 -2.30
CA SER A 108 -2.08 13.02 -3.40
C SER A 108 -3.02 12.45 -4.48
N GLN A 109 -3.39 11.18 -4.44
CA GLN A 109 -4.50 10.66 -5.26
C GLN A 109 -5.83 11.37 -4.98
N HIS A 110 -5.94 12.09 -3.84
CA HIS A 110 -7.09 12.92 -3.49
C HIS A 110 -6.98 14.38 -3.99
N SER A 111 -5.86 14.80 -4.58
CA SER A 111 -5.55 16.19 -4.94
C SER A 111 -6.60 16.84 -5.87
N ARG A 112 -7.36 16.07 -6.63
CA ARG A 112 -8.46 16.59 -7.49
C ARG A 112 -9.78 16.83 -6.74
N ALA A 113 -9.86 16.55 -5.44
CA ALA A 113 -11.05 16.90 -4.66
C ALA A 113 -11.17 18.42 -4.55
N LYS A 114 -12.43 18.93 -4.58
CA LYS A 114 -12.72 20.38 -4.56
C LYS A 114 -12.02 21.12 -3.42
N SER A 115 -11.89 20.48 -2.26
CA SER A 115 -11.22 21.06 -1.09
C SER A 115 -9.71 21.22 -1.29
N TYR A 116 -9.04 20.28 -1.97
CA TYR A 116 -7.62 20.38 -2.29
C TYR A 116 -7.40 21.48 -3.34
N LEU A 117 -8.17 21.45 -4.42
CA LEU A 117 -8.08 22.48 -5.48
C LEU A 117 -8.27 23.88 -4.92
N LYS A 118 -9.23 24.08 -3.99
CA LYS A 118 -9.44 25.38 -3.33
C LYS A 118 -8.19 25.88 -2.59
N ILE A 119 -7.41 24.99 -1.96
CA ILE A 119 -6.15 25.36 -1.30
C ILE A 119 -5.09 25.69 -2.35
N PHE A 120 -4.96 24.88 -3.40
CA PHE A 120 -3.98 25.10 -4.46
C PHE A 120 -4.25 26.39 -5.25
N ASP A 121 -5.50 26.71 -5.51
CA ASP A 121 -5.91 27.97 -6.18
C ASP A 121 -5.63 29.18 -5.31
N TYR A 122 -5.90 29.09 -3.99
CA TYR A 122 -5.61 30.19 -3.05
C TYR A 122 -4.11 30.46 -2.93
N TYR A 123 -3.29 29.41 -2.94
CA TYR A 123 -1.84 29.49 -2.85
C TYR A 123 -1.15 29.13 -4.20
N LYS A 124 -1.73 29.62 -5.31
CA LYS A 124 -1.30 29.25 -6.68
C LYS A 124 0.20 29.47 -6.95
N ASP A 125 0.79 30.50 -6.34
CA ASP A 125 2.20 30.90 -6.54
C ASP A 125 3.17 30.18 -5.57
N ILE A 126 2.64 29.34 -4.67
CA ILE A 126 3.45 28.58 -3.71
C ILE A 126 3.78 27.19 -4.27
N PRO A 127 5.07 26.81 -4.27
CA PRO A 127 5.45 25.47 -4.70
C PRO A 127 4.82 24.38 -3.84
N ARG A 128 4.47 23.27 -4.50
CA ARG A 128 3.80 22.14 -3.85
C ARG A 128 4.47 20.81 -4.13
N LEU A 129 4.55 19.97 -3.12
CA LEU A 129 4.98 18.57 -3.21
C LEU A 129 3.81 17.67 -2.88
N GLY A 130 3.51 16.76 -3.79
CA GLY A 130 2.53 15.70 -3.57
C GLY A 130 3.23 14.37 -3.31
N PHE A 131 2.67 13.55 -2.40
CA PHE A 131 3.15 12.20 -2.14
C PHE A 131 2.03 11.19 -2.38
N THR A 132 2.32 10.10 -3.08
CA THR A 132 1.35 9.04 -3.35
C THR A 132 2.04 7.69 -3.56
N GLY A 133 1.30 6.61 -3.29
CA GLY A 133 1.72 5.26 -3.68
C GLY A 133 1.39 4.93 -5.14
N SER A 134 0.49 5.71 -5.76
CA SER A 134 0.05 5.54 -7.14
C SER A 134 -0.44 6.88 -7.72
N PRO A 135 0.12 7.35 -8.85
CA PRO A 135 -0.22 8.65 -9.43
C PRO A 135 -1.49 8.61 -10.31
N TRP A 136 -2.30 7.57 -10.21
CA TRP A 136 -3.55 7.45 -10.96
C TRP A 136 -4.75 7.41 -10.03
N ARG A 137 -5.86 7.95 -10.50
CA ARG A 137 -7.15 7.84 -9.82
C ARG A 137 -7.88 6.56 -10.22
N MET A 138 -8.94 6.21 -9.49
CA MET A 138 -9.83 5.11 -9.81
C MET A 138 -10.35 5.15 -11.26
N ASN A 139 -10.62 6.36 -11.77
CA ASN A 139 -11.08 6.58 -13.15
C ASN A 139 -9.96 6.68 -14.20
N GLY A 140 -8.71 6.40 -13.83
CA GLY A 140 -7.54 6.44 -14.69
C GLY A 140 -7.03 7.84 -15.07
N LYS A 141 -7.65 8.94 -14.59
CA LYS A 141 -7.13 10.29 -14.81
C LYS A 141 -5.85 10.52 -14.04
N GLY A 142 -4.91 11.22 -14.62
CA GLY A 142 -3.64 11.65 -14.00
C GLY A 142 -3.77 12.97 -13.23
N PHE A 143 -2.64 13.62 -13.04
CA PHE A 143 -2.48 14.82 -12.22
C PHE A 143 -1.64 15.90 -12.91
N ASP A 144 -1.52 15.86 -14.24
CA ASP A 144 -0.76 16.77 -15.08
C ASP A 144 -1.20 18.24 -14.99
N ASP A 145 -2.44 18.49 -14.58
CA ASP A 145 -3.01 19.81 -14.30
C ASP A 145 -2.67 20.35 -12.89
N ILE A 146 -2.16 19.52 -11.98
CA ILE A 146 -1.82 19.87 -10.61
C ILE A 146 -0.31 19.84 -10.38
N TYR A 147 0.37 18.87 -10.97
CA TYR A 147 1.81 18.66 -10.85
C TYR A 147 2.45 18.71 -12.23
N SER A 148 3.50 19.53 -12.36
CA SER A 148 4.24 19.72 -13.62
C SER A 148 5.41 18.76 -13.78
N ALA A 149 5.85 18.13 -12.69
CA ALA A 149 6.92 17.14 -12.68
C ALA A 149 6.60 15.96 -11.75
N MET A 150 7.25 14.83 -12.01
CA MET A 150 7.14 13.63 -11.20
C MET A 150 8.53 13.10 -10.86
N VAL A 151 8.67 12.59 -9.63
CA VAL A 151 9.86 11.90 -9.15
C VAL A 151 9.44 10.51 -8.70
N GLU A 152 10.06 9.47 -9.24
CA GLU A 152 9.74 8.09 -8.90
C GLU A 152 10.72 7.51 -7.88
N GLY A 153 10.14 6.93 -6.82
CA GLY A 153 10.87 6.14 -5.84
C GLY A 153 11.29 4.76 -6.38
N GLN A 154 11.94 4.00 -5.53
CA GLN A 154 12.31 2.62 -5.86
C GLN A 154 11.06 1.75 -5.97
N ASN A 155 11.08 0.80 -6.91
CA ASN A 155 9.98 -0.16 -7.09
C ASN A 155 9.93 -1.17 -5.93
N VAL A 156 8.82 -1.93 -5.86
CA VAL A 156 8.59 -2.90 -4.79
C VAL A 156 9.66 -3.99 -4.77
N THR A 157 10.05 -4.50 -5.93
CA THR A 157 11.11 -5.50 -6.07
C THR A 157 12.40 -5.04 -5.42
N TRP A 158 12.84 -3.83 -5.75
CA TRP A 158 14.07 -3.25 -5.18
C TRP A 158 13.96 -3.07 -3.66
N LEU A 159 12.81 -2.56 -3.17
CA LEU A 159 12.59 -2.35 -1.74
C LEU A 159 12.62 -3.67 -0.95
N ILE A 160 12.07 -4.76 -1.50
CA ILE A 160 12.16 -6.09 -0.87
C ILE A 160 13.60 -6.57 -0.87
N GLN A 161 14.29 -6.47 -2.00
CA GLN A 161 15.67 -6.89 -2.16
C GLN A 161 16.64 -6.17 -1.22
N HIS A 162 16.34 -4.93 -0.84
CA HIS A 162 17.17 -4.11 0.06
C HIS A 162 16.62 -4.05 1.49
N HIS A 163 15.72 -4.96 1.88
CA HIS A 163 15.16 -5.05 3.24
C HIS A 163 14.45 -3.78 3.72
N HIS A 164 13.77 -3.08 2.80
CA HIS A 164 12.89 -1.96 3.11
C HIS A 164 11.42 -2.37 3.11
N LEU A 165 11.09 -3.48 2.44
CA LEU A 165 9.81 -4.17 2.51
C LEU A 165 10.05 -5.66 2.81
N ALA A 166 9.08 -6.32 3.45
CA ALA A 166 9.11 -7.75 3.67
C ALA A 166 8.82 -8.50 2.35
N PRO A 167 9.49 -9.65 2.10
CA PRO A 167 9.07 -10.57 1.05
C PRO A 167 7.67 -11.10 1.35
N TYR A 168 6.99 -11.62 0.33
CA TYR A 168 5.59 -12.02 0.50
C TYR A 168 5.28 -13.38 -0.15
N LYS A 169 4.16 -13.97 0.31
CA LYS A 169 3.44 -15.06 -0.33
C LYS A 169 2.04 -14.56 -0.67
N TYR A 170 1.57 -14.87 -1.87
CA TYR A 170 0.25 -14.49 -2.35
C TYR A 170 -0.57 -15.75 -2.62
N TYR A 171 -1.70 -15.85 -1.95
CA TYR A 171 -2.66 -16.95 -2.11
C TYR A 171 -3.95 -16.41 -2.70
N SER A 172 -4.45 -17.08 -3.72
CA SER A 172 -5.75 -16.78 -4.32
C SER A 172 -6.29 -18.02 -5.03
N ILE A 173 -7.44 -17.92 -5.66
CA ILE A 173 -7.93 -18.94 -6.58
C ILE A 173 -7.05 -18.94 -7.82
N LYS A 174 -6.77 -20.12 -8.35
CA LYS A 174 -6.22 -20.26 -9.69
C LYS A 174 -7.37 -20.29 -10.68
N LEU A 175 -7.39 -19.36 -11.61
CA LEU A 175 -8.38 -19.39 -12.71
C LEU A 175 -8.12 -20.66 -13.54
N VAL A 176 -9.02 -21.62 -13.45
CA VAL A 176 -8.88 -22.93 -14.11
C VAL A 176 -9.28 -22.84 -15.58
N ASP A 177 -10.06 -21.84 -15.99
CA ASP A 177 -10.61 -21.70 -17.33
C ASP A 177 -10.12 -20.44 -18.03
N ASP A 178 -8.91 -20.50 -18.56
CA ASP A 178 -8.36 -19.44 -19.42
C ASP A 178 -9.18 -19.23 -20.71
N SER A 179 -10.07 -20.16 -21.07
CA SER A 179 -10.86 -20.10 -22.31
C SER A 179 -11.89 -18.98 -22.32
N LYS A 180 -12.33 -18.54 -21.13
CA LYS A 180 -13.26 -17.41 -20.97
C LYS A 180 -12.55 -16.05 -20.95
N LEU A 181 -11.24 -16.06 -20.80
CA LEU A 181 -10.44 -14.84 -20.72
C LEU A 181 -10.02 -14.36 -22.13
N LYS A 182 -10.59 -13.28 -22.59
CA LYS A 182 -10.22 -12.64 -23.84
C LYS A 182 -8.99 -11.77 -23.67
N LYS A 183 -7.93 -12.05 -24.41
CA LYS A 183 -6.75 -11.18 -24.47
C LYS A 183 -7.03 -9.95 -25.31
N SER A 184 -6.56 -8.80 -24.85
CA SER A 184 -6.52 -7.57 -25.63
C SER A 184 -5.42 -7.67 -26.70
N SER A 185 -5.42 -6.73 -27.66
CA SER A 185 -4.35 -6.61 -28.67
C SER A 185 -2.94 -6.37 -28.06
N THR A 186 -2.85 -6.03 -26.75
CA THR A 186 -1.62 -5.85 -26.01
C THR A 186 -1.20 -7.10 -25.23
N GLY A 187 -1.92 -8.23 -25.37
CA GLY A 187 -1.60 -9.50 -24.70
C GLY A 187 -2.16 -9.67 -23.29
N ASP A 188 -2.70 -8.63 -22.67
CA ASP A 188 -3.36 -8.67 -21.37
C ASP A 188 -4.84 -9.08 -21.47
N TYR A 189 -5.37 -9.69 -20.41
CA TYR A 189 -6.80 -9.97 -20.32
C TYR A 189 -7.63 -8.69 -20.24
N THR A 190 -8.82 -8.69 -20.84
CA THR A 190 -9.73 -7.55 -20.71
C THR A 190 -10.46 -7.60 -19.38
N ASN A 191 -10.64 -6.47 -18.70
CA ASN A 191 -11.33 -6.40 -17.41
C ASN A 191 -12.75 -7.03 -17.51
N ASN A 192 -13.47 -6.81 -18.61
CA ASN A 192 -14.79 -7.40 -18.82
C ASN A 192 -14.74 -8.94 -18.84
N SER A 193 -13.70 -9.55 -19.46
CA SER A 193 -13.60 -11.02 -19.47
C SER A 193 -13.18 -11.59 -18.10
N ILE A 194 -12.48 -10.81 -17.30
CA ILE A 194 -12.17 -11.16 -15.91
C ILE A 194 -13.44 -11.07 -15.06
N ASP A 195 -14.23 -10.00 -15.22
CA ASP A 195 -15.50 -9.83 -14.51
C ASP A 195 -16.52 -10.90 -14.92
N ASP A 196 -16.56 -11.30 -16.19
CA ASP A 196 -17.40 -12.40 -16.68
C ASP A 196 -16.94 -13.78 -16.16
N ALA A 197 -15.64 -13.96 -15.90
CA ALA A 197 -15.07 -15.23 -15.45
C ALA A 197 -15.16 -15.42 -13.93
N ILE A 198 -15.02 -14.34 -13.16
CA ILE A 198 -14.90 -14.37 -11.68
C ILE A 198 -16.16 -13.81 -11.01
N GLY A 199 -16.81 -12.82 -11.62
CA GLY A 199 -17.94 -12.10 -11.01
C GLY A 199 -17.54 -11.34 -9.72
N LYS A 200 -18.54 -11.10 -8.86
CA LYS A 200 -18.35 -10.55 -7.51
C LYS A 200 -18.43 -11.69 -6.48
N THR A 201 -17.56 -12.70 -6.61
CA THR A 201 -17.60 -13.90 -5.77
C THR A 201 -16.48 -13.89 -4.75
N ILE A 202 -16.78 -14.27 -3.50
CA ILE A 202 -15.80 -14.59 -2.46
C ILE A 202 -15.54 -16.08 -2.54
N PHE A 203 -14.30 -16.47 -2.77
CA PHE A 203 -13.91 -17.85 -2.97
C PHE A 203 -13.31 -18.47 -1.70
N GLY A 204 -13.81 -19.65 -1.33
CA GLY A 204 -13.30 -20.45 -0.24
C GLY A 204 -13.69 -19.96 1.16
N ASP A 205 -13.51 -20.84 2.13
CA ASP A 205 -13.75 -20.56 3.55
C ASP A 205 -12.58 -19.73 4.12
N VAL A 206 -12.88 -18.51 4.56
CA VAL A 206 -11.90 -17.55 5.09
C VAL A 206 -11.23 -18.04 6.36
N VAL A 207 -11.98 -18.63 7.28
CA VAL A 207 -11.48 -19.13 8.58
C VAL A 207 -10.62 -20.37 8.39
N LYS A 208 -11.06 -21.29 7.54
CA LYS A 208 -10.30 -22.50 7.16
C LYS A 208 -8.98 -22.10 6.51
N THR A 209 -9.02 -21.21 5.52
CA THR A 209 -7.82 -20.72 4.83
C THR A 209 -6.82 -20.07 5.80
N TYR A 210 -7.31 -19.23 6.72
CA TYR A 210 -6.47 -18.64 7.76
C TYR A 210 -5.79 -19.70 8.63
N ARG A 211 -6.54 -20.70 9.10
CA ARG A 211 -5.99 -21.80 9.93
C ARG A 211 -4.94 -22.62 9.20
N GLU A 212 -5.13 -22.87 7.91
CA GLU A 212 -4.19 -23.67 7.10
C GLU A 212 -2.93 -22.90 6.67
N LYS A 213 -3.09 -21.63 6.29
CA LYS A 213 -1.98 -20.87 5.68
C LYS A 213 -1.21 -20.02 6.66
N VAL A 214 -1.87 -19.47 7.69
CA VAL A 214 -1.31 -18.46 8.60
C VAL A 214 -1.78 -18.60 10.05
N PRO A 215 -1.77 -19.80 10.65
CA PRO A 215 -2.32 -20.02 11.99
C PRO A 215 -1.69 -19.10 13.03
N GLY A 216 -2.52 -18.43 13.84
CA GLY A 216 -2.09 -17.59 14.96
C GLY A 216 -1.44 -16.25 14.59
N GLN A 217 -1.25 -15.95 13.31
CA GLN A 217 -0.67 -14.68 12.86
C GLN A 217 -1.70 -13.54 12.94
N GLN A 218 -1.21 -12.32 13.16
CA GLN A 218 -2.08 -11.14 13.10
C GLN A 218 -2.48 -10.85 11.65
N ALA A 219 -3.81 -10.69 11.43
CA ALA A 219 -4.39 -10.45 10.13
C ALA A 219 -5.31 -9.22 10.11
N ILE A 220 -5.27 -8.46 9.02
CA ILE A 220 -6.26 -7.45 8.69
C ILE A 220 -7.16 -8.02 7.59
N VAL A 221 -8.47 -8.00 7.81
CA VAL A 221 -9.49 -8.41 6.83
C VAL A 221 -10.14 -7.16 6.24
N TYR A 222 -10.15 -7.04 4.93
CA TYR A 222 -10.84 -5.99 4.19
C TYR A 222 -12.14 -6.56 3.61
N ALA A 223 -13.25 -6.30 4.28
CA ALA A 223 -14.58 -6.70 3.84
C ALA A 223 -15.21 -5.65 2.91
N HIS A 224 -16.21 -6.06 2.14
CA HIS A 224 -16.89 -5.17 1.21
C HIS A 224 -17.94 -4.28 1.89
N ASP A 225 -18.58 -4.77 2.97
CA ASP A 225 -19.56 -4.02 3.78
C ASP A 225 -19.44 -4.33 5.27
N ILE A 226 -20.24 -3.61 6.08
CA ILE A 226 -20.21 -3.71 7.54
C ILE A 226 -20.75 -5.04 8.02
N GLU A 227 -21.85 -5.52 7.44
CA GLU A 227 -22.51 -6.78 7.81
C GLU A 227 -21.58 -7.96 7.57
N HIS A 228 -20.99 -8.04 6.39
CA HIS A 228 -20.00 -9.08 6.06
C HIS A 228 -18.76 -9.00 6.96
N SER A 229 -18.29 -7.80 7.28
CA SER A 229 -17.14 -7.61 8.21
C SER A 229 -17.47 -8.11 9.62
N GLN A 230 -18.70 -7.86 10.12
CA GLN A 230 -19.18 -8.33 11.42
C GLN A 230 -19.36 -9.86 11.42
N ALA A 231 -19.98 -10.40 10.37
CA ALA A 231 -20.17 -11.86 10.21
C ALA A 231 -18.81 -12.59 10.15
N THR A 232 -17.85 -12.04 9.41
CA THR A 232 -16.49 -12.60 9.35
C THR A 232 -15.81 -12.58 10.72
N ALA A 233 -15.90 -11.47 11.46
CA ALA A 233 -15.33 -11.39 12.81
C ALA A 233 -15.99 -12.41 13.77
N ALA A 234 -17.31 -12.57 13.69
CA ALA A 234 -18.06 -13.55 14.47
C ALA A 234 -17.63 -15.01 14.13
N ALA A 235 -17.43 -15.33 12.84
CA ALA A 235 -16.96 -16.63 12.39
C ALA A 235 -15.56 -16.96 12.95
N PHE A 236 -14.64 -15.98 12.94
CA PHE A 236 -13.33 -16.16 13.59
C PHE A 236 -13.45 -16.40 15.09
N CYS A 237 -14.32 -15.63 15.79
CA CYS A 237 -14.55 -15.81 17.23
C CYS A 237 -15.16 -17.19 17.53
N ALA A 238 -16.14 -17.65 16.77
CA ALA A 238 -16.73 -18.99 16.89
C ALA A 238 -15.68 -20.10 16.69
N ALA A 239 -14.68 -19.84 15.89
CA ALA A 239 -13.54 -20.71 15.67
C ALA A 239 -12.43 -20.59 16.75
N GLY A 240 -12.64 -19.85 17.85
CA GLY A 240 -11.69 -19.66 18.93
C GLY A 240 -10.56 -18.66 18.63
N ILE A 241 -10.68 -17.84 17.57
CA ILE A 241 -9.69 -16.86 17.18
C ILE A 241 -10.20 -15.48 17.59
N LYS A 242 -9.44 -14.74 18.43
CA LYS A 242 -9.82 -13.39 18.86
C LYS A 242 -9.87 -12.43 17.68
N ALA A 243 -11.08 -12.11 17.24
CA ALA A 243 -11.35 -11.19 16.14
C ALA A 243 -12.27 -10.06 16.57
N VAL A 244 -12.17 -8.93 15.90
CA VAL A 244 -13.04 -7.76 16.13
C VAL A 244 -13.30 -7.06 14.80
N HIS A 245 -14.52 -6.50 14.69
CA HIS A 245 -14.90 -5.59 13.62
C HIS A 245 -14.69 -4.14 14.07
N ALA A 246 -14.20 -3.28 13.15
CA ALA A 246 -14.15 -1.83 13.31
C ALA A 246 -14.42 -1.12 11.98
N ASP A 247 -15.23 -0.07 12.05
CA ASP A 247 -15.61 0.76 10.91
C ASP A 247 -15.61 2.26 11.25
N ALA A 248 -16.03 3.11 10.31
CA ALA A 248 -16.13 4.55 10.52
C ALA A 248 -17.19 4.93 11.56
N LYS A 249 -18.22 4.11 11.80
CA LYS A 249 -19.27 4.32 12.79
C LYS A 249 -18.85 3.88 14.20
N THR A 250 -17.78 3.10 14.33
CA THR A 250 -17.24 2.68 15.62
C THR A 250 -16.80 3.92 16.42
N PRO A 251 -17.30 4.15 17.66
CA PRO A 251 -16.91 5.29 18.48
C PRO A 251 -15.41 5.42 18.62
N LYS A 252 -14.91 6.66 18.61
CA LYS A 252 -13.46 6.92 18.61
C LYS A 252 -12.72 6.23 19.76
N THR A 253 -13.25 6.31 20.98
CA THR A 253 -12.65 5.68 22.18
C THR A 253 -12.53 4.16 22.03
N LYS A 254 -13.59 3.49 21.51
CA LYS A 254 -13.60 2.06 21.25
C LYS A 254 -12.62 1.71 20.11
N ARG A 255 -12.58 2.52 19.07
CA ARG A 255 -11.65 2.36 17.94
C ARG A 255 -10.20 2.46 18.41
N ASP A 256 -9.88 3.48 19.22
CA ASP A 256 -8.53 3.64 19.81
C ASP A 256 -8.13 2.46 20.70
N GLN A 257 -9.10 1.88 21.45
CA GLN A 257 -8.86 0.67 22.25
C GLN A 257 -8.60 -0.54 21.35
N ILE A 258 -9.45 -0.79 20.34
CA ILE A 258 -9.26 -1.88 19.36
C ILE A 258 -7.87 -1.79 18.71
N MET A 259 -7.44 -0.57 18.36
CA MET A 259 -6.12 -0.37 17.75
C MET A 259 -4.97 -0.69 18.69
N ARG A 260 -5.09 -0.32 19.99
CA ARG A 260 -4.11 -0.71 21.02
C ARG A 260 -4.05 -2.23 21.19
N ASP A 261 -5.20 -2.87 21.29
CA ASP A 261 -5.32 -4.32 21.50
C ASP A 261 -4.82 -5.11 20.28
N PHE A 262 -5.07 -4.61 19.08
CA PHE A 262 -4.52 -5.19 17.86
C PHE A 262 -2.99 -4.98 17.80
N LYS A 263 -2.50 -3.79 18.14
CA LYS A 263 -1.05 -3.51 18.16
C LYS A 263 -0.30 -4.34 19.20
N SER A 264 -0.92 -4.63 20.35
CA SER A 264 -0.33 -5.50 21.41
C SER A 264 -0.40 -7.00 21.06
N GLY A 265 -1.13 -7.38 20.00
CA GLY A 265 -1.34 -8.78 19.64
C GLY A 265 -2.45 -9.49 20.43
N SER A 266 -3.18 -8.78 21.30
CA SER A 266 -4.33 -9.29 22.05
C SER A 266 -5.49 -9.65 21.13
N ILE A 267 -5.68 -8.87 20.04
CA ILE A 267 -6.58 -9.19 18.93
C ILE A 267 -5.73 -9.80 17.81
N LYS A 268 -6.17 -10.94 17.28
CA LYS A 268 -5.48 -11.64 16.18
C LYS A 268 -5.99 -11.20 14.81
N VAL A 269 -7.30 -11.00 14.68
CA VAL A 269 -7.92 -10.65 13.40
C VAL A 269 -8.71 -9.36 13.54
N LEU A 270 -8.40 -8.37 12.71
CA LEU A 270 -9.10 -7.09 12.65
C LEU A 270 -9.85 -6.99 11.34
N CYS A 271 -11.18 -7.19 11.41
CA CYS A 271 -12.06 -7.03 10.26
C CYS A 271 -12.49 -5.57 10.13
N ASN A 272 -12.45 -5.03 8.92
CA ASN A 272 -12.79 -3.64 8.70
C ASN A 272 -13.40 -3.38 7.32
N VAL A 273 -14.07 -2.22 7.21
CA VAL A 273 -14.55 -1.64 5.96
C VAL A 273 -14.00 -0.23 5.87
N ASP A 274 -13.14 0.03 4.87
CA ASP A 274 -12.54 1.33 4.54
C ASP A 274 -11.85 2.09 5.70
N LEU A 275 -11.78 1.50 6.90
CA LEU A 275 -11.19 2.16 8.07
C LEU A 275 -9.66 2.13 8.02
N ILE A 276 -9.09 0.98 7.63
CA ILE A 276 -7.64 0.70 7.68
C ILE A 276 -7.02 0.84 6.29
N SER A 277 -7.57 1.68 5.43
CA SER A 277 -6.99 1.94 4.10
C SER A 277 -5.75 2.84 4.20
N GLU A 278 -5.78 3.85 5.07
CA GLU A 278 -4.73 4.88 5.17
C GLU A 278 -4.42 5.21 6.64
N GLY A 279 -3.16 5.50 6.93
CA GLY A 279 -2.72 6.02 8.23
C GLY A 279 -2.60 5.02 9.38
N PHE A 280 -2.84 3.74 9.16
CA PHE A 280 -2.75 2.73 10.21
C PHE A 280 -1.40 1.99 10.15
N ASP A 281 -0.62 2.08 11.24
CA ASP A 281 0.70 1.48 11.33
C ASP A 281 0.74 0.34 12.35
N VAL A 282 0.76 -0.90 11.85
CA VAL A 282 1.04 -2.10 12.65
C VAL A 282 2.11 -2.92 11.93
N PRO A 283 3.40 -2.66 12.22
CA PRO A 283 4.50 -3.39 11.59
C PRO A 283 4.45 -4.90 11.82
N ASP A 284 3.85 -5.34 12.92
CA ASP A 284 3.73 -6.77 13.26
C ASP A 284 2.64 -7.49 12.49
N CYS A 285 1.67 -6.78 11.90
CA CYS A 285 0.68 -7.41 11.04
C CYS A 285 1.37 -8.03 9.83
N SER A 286 1.30 -9.37 9.75
CA SER A 286 1.95 -10.14 8.69
C SER A 286 0.98 -10.63 7.63
N VAL A 287 -0.32 -10.53 7.86
CA VAL A 287 -1.34 -11.09 6.98
C VAL A 287 -2.37 -10.05 6.58
N VAL A 288 -2.72 -10.05 5.31
CA VAL A 288 -3.88 -9.33 4.77
C VAL A 288 -4.81 -10.34 4.12
N ILE A 289 -6.10 -10.24 4.41
CA ILE A 289 -7.18 -11.04 3.81
C ILE A 289 -8.11 -10.09 3.06
N MET A 290 -8.22 -10.29 1.75
CA MET A 290 -8.98 -9.44 0.86
C MET A 290 -10.31 -10.13 0.50
N LEU A 291 -11.42 -9.58 1.02
CA LEU A 291 -12.79 -10.04 0.76
C LEU A 291 -13.60 -8.99 -0.02
N ARG A 292 -12.93 -7.98 -0.54
CA ARG A 292 -13.55 -6.90 -1.32
C ARG A 292 -12.99 -6.88 -2.73
N PRO A 293 -13.80 -7.22 -3.76
CA PRO A 293 -13.44 -6.97 -5.14
C PRO A 293 -13.25 -5.46 -5.34
N THR A 294 -12.24 -5.06 -6.08
CA THR A 294 -12.02 -3.65 -6.39
C THR A 294 -11.62 -3.46 -7.84
N GLU A 295 -12.03 -2.32 -8.41
CA GLU A 295 -11.54 -1.82 -9.70
C GLU A 295 -10.47 -0.74 -9.50
N SER A 296 -10.13 -0.44 -8.26
CA SER A 296 -9.15 0.58 -7.90
C SER A 296 -7.78 -0.04 -7.64
N LEU A 297 -6.86 0.13 -8.58
CA LEU A 297 -5.45 -0.23 -8.38
C LEU A 297 -4.85 0.44 -7.13
N VAL A 298 -5.24 1.69 -6.84
CA VAL A 298 -4.78 2.43 -5.66
C VAL A 298 -5.18 1.70 -4.39
N LEU A 299 -6.46 1.29 -4.30
CA LEU A 299 -6.99 0.59 -3.13
C LEU A 299 -6.35 -0.78 -2.97
N ASP A 300 -6.20 -1.52 -4.06
CA ASP A 300 -5.54 -2.83 -4.07
C ASP A 300 -4.09 -2.75 -3.56
N ILE A 301 -3.30 -1.80 -4.06
CA ILE A 301 -1.93 -1.56 -3.59
C ILE A 301 -1.90 -1.17 -2.12
N GLN A 302 -2.79 -0.29 -1.67
CA GLN A 302 -2.84 0.15 -0.28
C GLN A 302 -3.21 -0.98 0.69
N GLN A 303 -4.15 -1.84 0.30
CA GLN A 303 -4.59 -2.98 1.10
C GLN A 303 -3.57 -4.11 1.08
N SER A 304 -3.18 -4.60 -0.08
CA SER A 304 -2.28 -5.74 -0.23
C SER A 304 -0.90 -5.50 0.40
N MET A 305 -0.34 -4.31 0.23
CA MET A 305 0.98 -3.99 0.77
C MET A 305 1.00 -3.63 2.26
N ARG A 306 -0.14 -3.60 2.93
CA ARG A 306 -0.21 -3.26 4.36
C ARG A 306 0.60 -4.21 5.24
N CYS A 307 0.59 -5.50 4.93
CA CYS A 307 1.36 -6.51 5.66
C CYS A 307 2.86 -6.52 5.29
N MET A 308 3.28 -5.82 4.23
CA MET A 308 4.65 -5.89 3.70
C MET A 308 5.65 -4.95 4.38
N ARG A 309 5.29 -4.27 5.48
CA ARG A 309 6.27 -3.47 6.24
C ARG A 309 7.39 -4.37 6.74
N TYR A 310 8.63 -3.91 6.52
CA TYR A 310 9.81 -4.69 6.88
C TYR A 310 9.91 -4.92 8.39
N LYS A 311 10.22 -6.15 8.76
CA LYS A 311 10.70 -6.58 10.06
C LYS A 311 11.66 -7.76 9.82
N PRO A 312 12.74 -7.89 10.58
CA PRO A 312 13.65 -9.05 10.46
C PRO A 312 12.88 -10.38 10.48
N ASN A 313 13.21 -11.27 9.57
CA ASN A 313 12.61 -12.62 9.43
C ASN A 313 11.11 -12.65 9.12
N LYS A 314 10.50 -11.50 8.79
CA LYS A 314 9.09 -11.43 8.41
C LYS A 314 8.91 -11.80 6.95
N VAL A 315 7.94 -12.68 6.70
CA VAL A 315 7.35 -12.94 5.38
C VAL A 315 5.89 -12.53 5.45
N ALA A 316 5.49 -11.59 4.61
CA ALA A 316 4.11 -11.16 4.51
C ALA A 316 3.26 -12.22 3.81
N THR A 317 2.00 -12.33 4.17
CA THR A 317 1.05 -13.22 3.47
C THR A 317 -0.19 -12.43 3.05
N ILE A 318 -0.51 -12.49 1.77
CA ILE A 318 -1.71 -11.90 1.18
C ILE A 318 -2.62 -13.04 0.78
N ILE A 319 -3.85 -13.03 1.28
CA ILE A 319 -4.88 -14.01 0.94
C ILE A 319 -6.00 -13.25 0.22
N ASP A 320 -6.11 -13.48 -1.06
CA ASP A 320 -7.04 -12.79 -1.95
C ASP A 320 -8.19 -13.71 -2.35
N HIS A 321 -9.29 -13.65 -1.60
CA HIS A 321 -10.48 -14.44 -1.85
C HIS A 321 -11.37 -13.92 -2.99
N VAL A 322 -10.97 -12.84 -3.64
CA VAL A 322 -11.75 -12.14 -4.69
C VAL A 322 -10.96 -11.98 -5.99
N ALA A 323 -9.82 -12.63 -6.09
CA ALA A 323 -8.95 -12.69 -7.26
C ALA A 323 -8.58 -11.32 -7.86
N ASN A 324 -8.37 -10.30 -7.00
CA ASN A 324 -7.95 -8.97 -7.44
C ASN A 324 -6.63 -9.00 -8.24
N TYR A 325 -5.74 -9.99 -7.97
CA TYR A 325 -4.47 -10.16 -8.69
C TYR A 325 -4.64 -10.33 -10.20
N THR A 326 -5.77 -10.85 -10.66
CA THR A 326 -6.05 -11.03 -12.09
C THR A 326 -6.23 -9.70 -12.82
N ARG A 327 -6.70 -8.67 -12.10
CA ARG A 327 -6.88 -7.30 -12.61
C ARG A 327 -5.63 -6.45 -12.49
N PHE A 328 -4.90 -6.59 -11.39
CA PHE A 328 -3.85 -5.66 -11.01
C PHE A 328 -2.44 -6.27 -10.97
N GLY A 329 -2.34 -7.59 -11.07
CA GLY A 329 -1.09 -8.33 -10.87
C GLY A 329 -0.70 -8.41 -9.39
N LEU A 330 0.50 -8.87 -9.13
CA LEU A 330 1.09 -9.00 -7.80
C LEU A 330 1.65 -7.64 -7.31
N PRO A 331 1.91 -7.47 -6.01
CA PRO A 331 2.44 -6.21 -5.46
C PRO A 331 3.69 -5.67 -6.15
N ASP A 332 4.57 -6.55 -6.61
CA ASP A 332 5.84 -6.22 -7.27
C ASP A 332 5.73 -6.14 -8.81
N THR A 333 4.54 -6.28 -9.37
CA THR A 333 4.31 -6.12 -10.82
C THR A 333 4.85 -4.76 -11.29
N PRO A 334 5.77 -4.72 -12.29
CA PRO A 334 6.31 -3.47 -12.81
C PRO A 334 5.20 -2.58 -13.38
N ARG A 335 5.23 -1.29 -13.03
CA ARG A 335 4.28 -0.29 -13.50
C ARG A 335 5.03 0.91 -14.06
N GLN A 336 4.59 1.40 -15.19
CA GLN A 336 5.07 2.67 -15.76
C GLN A 336 4.10 3.76 -15.36
N TRP A 337 4.55 4.65 -14.50
CA TRP A 337 3.74 5.75 -14.01
C TRP A 337 3.84 6.97 -14.94
N SER A 338 2.77 7.76 -15.02
CA SER A 338 2.77 9.05 -15.71
C SER A 338 1.79 10.02 -15.04
N LEU A 339 2.06 11.32 -15.17
CA LEU A 339 1.14 12.37 -14.72
C LEU A 339 -0.12 12.48 -15.58
N GLU A 340 -0.04 12.10 -16.85
CA GLU A 340 -1.16 12.17 -17.81
C GLU A 340 -2.28 11.16 -17.50
N GLY A 341 -1.99 10.19 -16.65
CA GLY A 341 -2.91 9.14 -16.27
C GLY A 341 -2.74 7.86 -17.07
N ARG A 342 -3.63 6.90 -16.81
CA ARG A 342 -3.58 5.59 -17.42
C ARG A 342 -3.90 5.72 -18.93
N PRO A 343 -3.11 5.14 -19.84
CA PRO A 343 -3.42 5.14 -21.26
C PRO A 343 -4.86 4.62 -21.48
N LYS A 344 -5.68 5.41 -22.17
CA LYS A 344 -7.05 4.97 -22.49
C LYS A 344 -6.95 3.74 -23.39
N LYS A 345 -7.34 2.56 -22.89
CA LYS A 345 -7.62 1.42 -23.77
C LYS A 345 -8.73 1.87 -24.74
N LYS A 346 -8.47 1.85 -26.04
CA LYS A 346 -9.52 2.13 -27.05
C LYS A 346 -10.68 1.17 -26.76
N ARG A 347 -11.86 1.74 -26.46
CA ARG A 347 -13.09 0.95 -26.34
C ARG A 347 -13.33 0.30 -27.70
N GLN A 348 -13.07 -0.98 -27.82
CA GLN A 348 -13.72 -1.76 -28.87
C GLN A 348 -15.21 -1.83 -28.50
N ASN A 349 -16.07 -1.52 -29.46
CA ASN A 349 -17.53 -1.62 -29.34
C ASN A 349 -17.90 -3.02 -28.85
N SER A 350 -18.12 -3.18 -27.55
CA SER A 350 -18.73 -4.39 -27.02
C SER A 350 -20.24 -4.26 -27.22
N THR A 351 -20.83 -5.12 -28.03
CA THR A 351 -22.25 -5.45 -27.94
C THR A 351 -22.61 -5.64 -26.49
N LYS A 352 -23.59 -4.92 -25.96
CA LYS A 352 -24.12 -5.03 -24.62
C LYS A 352 -24.59 -6.48 -24.41
N SER A 353 -23.73 -7.34 -23.88
CA SER A 353 -24.17 -8.64 -23.38
C SER A 353 -24.93 -8.38 -22.05
N ILE A 354 -26.12 -8.97 -21.98
CA ILE A 354 -26.90 -8.96 -20.73
C ILE A 354 -26.07 -9.74 -19.69
N PRO A 355 -25.74 -9.17 -18.53
CA PRO A 355 -25.00 -9.90 -17.50
C PRO A 355 -25.80 -11.14 -17.10
N VAL A 356 -25.16 -12.30 -17.13
CA VAL A 356 -25.78 -13.60 -16.78
C VAL A 356 -25.04 -14.24 -15.63
N LYS A 357 -25.71 -15.12 -14.89
CA LYS A 357 -25.18 -15.92 -13.78
C LYS A 357 -25.64 -17.36 -13.90
N THR A 358 -24.99 -18.25 -13.16
CA THR A 358 -25.35 -19.67 -13.14
C THR A 358 -26.12 -19.99 -11.86
N CYS A 359 -27.24 -20.68 -11.98
CA CYS A 359 -27.99 -21.16 -10.83
C CYS A 359 -27.21 -22.23 -10.07
N PRO A 360 -27.00 -22.11 -8.74
CA PRO A 360 -26.20 -23.08 -7.97
C PRO A 360 -26.85 -24.45 -7.87
N ASN A 361 -28.16 -24.56 -8.12
CA ASN A 361 -28.90 -25.83 -7.99
C ASN A 361 -28.97 -26.61 -9.31
N CYS A 362 -29.25 -25.94 -10.44
CA CYS A 362 -29.46 -26.64 -11.73
C CYS A 362 -28.46 -26.23 -12.81
N PHE A 363 -27.51 -25.35 -12.49
CA PHE A 363 -26.48 -24.83 -13.40
C PHE A 363 -27.00 -24.12 -14.65
N ALA A 364 -28.29 -23.74 -14.66
CA ALA A 364 -28.87 -22.95 -15.75
C ALA A 364 -28.29 -21.52 -15.72
N VAL A 365 -27.91 -21.01 -16.89
CA VAL A 365 -27.46 -19.63 -17.07
C VAL A 365 -28.69 -18.72 -17.07
N VAL A 366 -28.77 -17.81 -16.13
CA VAL A 366 -29.91 -16.88 -15.94
C VAL A 366 -29.40 -15.44 -15.86
N PRO A 367 -30.24 -14.42 -16.17
CA PRO A 367 -29.86 -13.02 -15.97
C PRO A 367 -29.51 -12.75 -14.52
N THR A 368 -28.49 -11.91 -14.25
CA THR A 368 -28.05 -11.56 -12.88
C THR A 368 -29.14 -10.96 -12.01
N GLN A 369 -30.19 -10.42 -12.58
CA GLN A 369 -31.34 -9.83 -11.86
C GLN A 369 -32.33 -10.89 -11.31
N CYS A 370 -32.24 -12.15 -11.74
CA CYS A 370 -33.16 -13.20 -11.29
C CYS A 370 -32.88 -13.60 -9.85
N ARG A 371 -33.84 -13.38 -8.95
CA ARG A 371 -33.79 -13.86 -7.55
C ARG A 371 -34.27 -15.31 -7.39
N VAL A 372 -35.05 -15.79 -8.36
CA VAL A 372 -35.54 -17.16 -8.43
C VAL A 372 -35.14 -17.71 -9.80
N CYS A 373 -34.57 -18.90 -9.82
CA CYS A 373 -34.19 -19.54 -11.08
C CYS A 373 -35.44 -19.90 -11.88
N PRO A 374 -35.59 -19.39 -13.11
CA PRO A 374 -36.78 -19.68 -13.93
C PRO A 374 -36.87 -21.15 -14.38
N GLN A 375 -35.76 -21.91 -14.26
CA GLN A 375 -35.68 -23.28 -14.73
C GLN A 375 -35.98 -24.32 -13.64
N CYS A 376 -35.57 -24.08 -12.37
CA CYS A 376 -35.75 -25.04 -11.27
C CYS A 376 -36.47 -24.46 -10.05
N GLY A 377 -36.84 -23.18 -10.07
CA GLY A 377 -37.54 -22.53 -8.94
C GLY A 377 -36.65 -22.25 -7.72
N ASN A 378 -35.36 -22.57 -7.77
CA ASN A 378 -34.47 -22.34 -6.63
C ASN A 378 -34.28 -20.84 -6.37
N GLU A 379 -34.40 -20.44 -5.11
CA GLU A 379 -34.11 -19.07 -4.69
C GLU A 379 -32.61 -18.84 -4.66
N ILE A 380 -32.13 -17.84 -5.40
CA ILE A 380 -30.73 -17.48 -5.46
C ILE A 380 -30.50 -16.37 -4.44
N LYS A 381 -29.91 -16.72 -3.29
CA LYS A 381 -29.60 -15.79 -2.21
C LYS A 381 -28.41 -14.90 -2.59
N TYR A 382 -28.51 -13.64 -2.26
CA TYR A 382 -27.44 -12.66 -2.35
C TYR A 382 -27.21 -12.08 -0.96
N ASP A 383 -25.97 -11.66 -0.68
CA ASP A 383 -25.76 -10.65 0.34
C ASP A 383 -26.30 -9.28 -0.14
N ALA A 384 -26.34 -8.29 0.75
CA ALA A 384 -26.92 -6.97 0.49
C ALA A 384 -26.31 -6.26 -0.74
N ASP A 385 -25.10 -6.63 -1.17
CA ASP A 385 -24.38 -6.06 -2.31
C ASP A 385 -24.35 -6.97 -3.54
N GLY A 386 -25.05 -8.10 -3.53
CA GLY A 386 -25.11 -9.03 -4.66
C GLY A 386 -23.80 -9.80 -4.91
N MET A 387 -23.03 -10.07 -3.86
CA MET A 387 -21.87 -10.95 -3.93
C MET A 387 -22.25 -12.40 -3.68
N GLU A 388 -21.64 -13.32 -4.42
CA GLU A 388 -21.78 -14.77 -4.21
C GLU A 388 -20.60 -15.27 -3.36
N ILE A 389 -20.87 -16.26 -2.50
CA ILE A 389 -19.84 -16.92 -1.70
C ILE A 389 -19.73 -18.36 -2.19
N ASP A 390 -18.57 -18.73 -2.70
CA ASP A 390 -18.22 -20.11 -3.06
C ASP A 390 -17.25 -20.68 -2.03
N GLU A 391 -17.79 -21.32 -0.99
CA GLU A 391 -17.02 -21.93 0.09
C GLU A 391 -16.23 -23.18 -0.37
N THR A 392 -16.56 -23.73 -1.55
CA THR A 392 -15.92 -24.95 -2.07
C THR A 392 -14.66 -24.65 -2.86
N ALA A 393 -14.44 -23.40 -3.27
CA ALA A 393 -13.28 -23.02 -4.06
C ALA A 393 -11.96 -23.21 -3.30
N SER A 394 -10.98 -23.78 -3.98
CA SER A 394 -9.64 -23.97 -3.43
C SER A 394 -8.80 -22.72 -3.56
N ILE A 395 -8.18 -22.29 -2.47
CA ILE A 395 -7.23 -21.19 -2.44
C ILE A 395 -5.81 -21.72 -2.58
N GLU A 396 -5.14 -21.36 -3.66
CA GLU A 396 -3.79 -21.81 -3.98
C GLU A 396 -2.76 -20.66 -3.93
N LYS A 397 -1.49 -21.01 -3.83
CA LYS A 397 -0.40 -20.05 -3.93
C LYS A 397 -0.19 -19.64 -5.39
N VAL A 398 -0.57 -18.42 -5.76
CA VAL A 398 -0.45 -17.88 -7.12
C VAL A 398 0.81 -17.05 -7.33
N GLY A 399 1.50 -16.66 -6.26
CA GLY A 399 2.75 -15.90 -6.34
C GLY A 399 3.55 -15.90 -5.05
N GLU A 400 4.84 -15.74 -5.19
CA GLU A 400 5.79 -15.63 -4.08
C GLU A 400 6.98 -14.77 -4.53
N PHE A 401 7.41 -13.83 -3.69
CA PHE A 401 8.68 -13.18 -3.87
C PHE A 401 9.76 -13.94 -3.10
N LYS A 402 10.72 -14.53 -3.81
CA LYS A 402 11.88 -15.17 -3.22
C LYS A 402 13.08 -14.24 -3.29
N LEU A 403 13.75 -14.05 -2.17
CA LEU A 403 15.04 -13.37 -2.14
C LEU A 403 16.06 -14.30 -2.82
N THR A 404 16.48 -13.94 -4.04
CA THR A 404 17.49 -14.68 -4.80
C THR A 404 18.91 -14.30 -4.38
N THR A 405 19.09 -13.22 -3.64
CA THR A 405 20.38 -12.67 -3.25
C THR A 405 20.51 -12.62 -1.73
N ASP A 406 21.62 -13.15 -1.21
CA ASP A 406 21.96 -13.04 0.21
C ASP A 406 22.47 -11.63 0.52
N TYR A 407 21.52 -10.76 0.93
CA TYR A 407 21.80 -9.36 1.20
C TYR A 407 22.61 -9.13 2.47
N SER A 408 22.74 -10.12 3.37
CA SER A 408 23.68 -10.04 4.49
C SER A 408 25.10 -9.83 4.01
N LYS A 409 25.46 -10.46 2.88
CA LYS A 409 26.75 -10.26 2.21
C LYS A 409 26.90 -8.85 1.64
N ILE A 410 25.84 -8.27 1.12
CA ILE A 410 25.90 -6.90 0.57
C ILE A 410 26.04 -5.86 1.68
N GLN A 411 25.35 -6.02 2.80
CA GLN A 411 25.52 -5.14 3.97
C GLN A 411 26.95 -5.27 4.53
N THR A 412 27.45 -6.46 4.66
CA THR A 412 28.84 -6.72 5.04
C THR A 412 29.83 -6.10 4.06
N ALA A 413 29.58 -6.19 2.76
CA ALA A 413 30.41 -5.57 1.74
C ALA A 413 30.39 -4.03 1.78
N ARG A 414 29.31 -3.40 2.24
CA ARG A 414 29.16 -1.94 2.36
C ARG A 414 29.72 -1.39 3.68
N LYS A 415 29.92 -2.21 4.71
CA LYS A 415 30.50 -1.81 6.00
C LYS A 415 31.87 -1.22 5.76
N LYS A 416 32.14 0.01 6.27
CA LYS A 416 33.47 0.62 6.14
C LYS A 416 34.48 -0.16 6.98
N PRO A 417 35.73 -0.28 6.55
CA PRO A 417 36.76 -0.98 7.33
C PRO A 417 36.93 -0.39 8.74
N GLU A 418 36.76 0.92 8.86
CA GLU A 418 36.86 1.67 10.13
C GLU A 418 35.74 1.28 11.13
N ASP A 419 34.62 0.77 10.67
CA ASP A 419 33.48 0.34 11.49
C ASP A 419 33.60 -1.12 11.97
N ALA A 420 34.64 -1.85 11.53
CA ALA A 420 34.90 -3.22 11.94
C ALA A 420 35.47 -3.24 13.36
N GLN A 421 34.94 -4.10 14.21
CA GLN A 421 35.36 -4.24 15.61
C GLN A 421 36.40 -5.35 15.81
N SER A 422 36.68 -6.15 14.79
CA SER A 422 37.64 -7.26 14.85
C SER A 422 38.25 -7.59 13.50
N TYR A 423 39.43 -8.26 13.55
CA TYR A 423 40.05 -8.81 12.33
C TYR A 423 39.15 -9.80 11.60
N LYS A 424 38.34 -10.58 12.34
CA LYS A 424 37.38 -11.51 11.78
C LYS A 424 36.32 -10.79 10.93
N GLU A 425 35.81 -9.65 11.39
CA GLU A 425 34.88 -8.81 10.61
C GLU A 425 35.51 -8.24 9.34
N LEU A 426 36.78 -7.84 9.41
CA LEU A 426 37.53 -7.39 8.22
C LEU A 426 37.69 -8.52 7.17
N LEU A 427 37.86 -9.76 7.62
CA LEU A 427 37.88 -10.93 6.73
C LEU A 427 36.50 -11.17 6.07
N GLU A 428 35.42 -10.99 6.83
CA GLU A 428 34.06 -11.09 6.29
C GLU A 428 33.77 -9.97 5.26
N ILE A 429 34.20 -8.75 5.53
CA ILE A 429 34.13 -7.63 4.58
C ILE A 429 34.94 -7.92 3.32
N ALA A 430 36.17 -8.42 3.47
CA ALA A 430 37.02 -8.80 2.34
C ALA A 430 36.36 -9.87 1.49
N LYS A 431 35.83 -10.94 2.10
CA LYS A 431 35.11 -12.02 1.43
C LYS A 431 33.86 -11.50 0.71
N ALA A 432 33.08 -10.63 1.37
CA ALA A 432 31.87 -10.05 0.77
C ALA A 432 32.18 -9.12 -0.42
N ARG A 433 33.34 -8.46 -0.44
CA ARG A 433 33.83 -7.61 -1.52
C ARG A 433 34.61 -8.35 -2.62
N GLY A 434 34.82 -9.66 -2.47
CA GLY A 434 35.67 -10.46 -3.38
C GLY A 434 37.16 -10.14 -3.28
N TYR A 435 37.60 -9.53 -2.17
CA TYR A 435 39.01 -9.23 -1.95
C TYR A 435 39.76 -10.43 -1.36
N LYS A 436 41.06 -10.50 -1.64
CA LYS A 436 41.94 -11.53 -1.00
C LYS A 436 42.08 -11.24 0.49
N ALA A 437 42.29 -12.29 1.30
CA ALA A 437 42.46 -12.18 2.75
C ALA A 437 43.56 -11.18 3.19
N GLY A 438 44.59 -11.01 2.40
CA GLY A 438 45.65 -10.03 2.61
C GLY A 438 45.15 -8.58 2.70
N TRP A 439 44.03 -8.25 2.04
CA TRP A 439 43.41 -6.92 2.20
C TRP A 439 42.93 -6.70 3.65
N ALA A 440 42.30 -7.70 4.25
CA ALA A 440 41.83 -7.61 5.64
C ALA A 440 42.99 -7.43 6.62
N TYR A 441 44.13 -8.11 6.36
CA TYR A 441 45.34 -7.95 7.17
C TYR A 441 45.91 -6.53 7.09
N VAL A 442 45.98 -5.95 5.88
CA VAL A 442 46.43 -4.57 5.67
C VAL A 442 45.54 -3.57 6.40
N GLN A 443 44.20 -3.76 6.33
CA GLN A 443 43.26 -2.89 7.06
C GLN A 443 43.37 -3.07 8.59
N ALA A 444 43.52 -4.32 9.06
CA ALA A 444 43.70 -4.60 10.48
C ALA A 444 44.99 -3.98 11.06
N LYS A 445 46.07 -4.01 10.29
CA LYS A 445 47.32 -3.36 10.66
C LYS A 445 47.20 -1.83 10.69
N ARG A 446 46.49 -1.24 9.71
CA ARG A 446 46.17 0.19 9.68
C ARG A 446 45.32 0.61 10.88
N LEU A 447 44.38 -0.22 11.30
CA LEU A 447 43.46 0.02 12.43
C LEU A 447 44.05 -0.44 13.79
N LYS A 448 45.32 -0.89 13.81
CA LYS A 448 46.01 -1.41 15.01
C LYS A 448 45.29 -2.58 15.69
N MET A 449 44.58 -3.41 14.93
CA MET A 449 43.87 -4.59 15.42
C MET A 449 44.76 -5.86 15.44
N VAL A 450 45.88 -5.81 14.71
CA VAL A 450 46.90 -6.87 14.64
C VAL A 450 48.27 -6.20 14.63
N ASN A 451 49.28 -6.88 15.26
CA ASN A 451 50.67 -6.42 15.30
C ASN A 451 51.40 -6.62 13.96
#